data_a29a176926198b1da408ae00034139bb
#
_entry.id   a29a176926198b1da408ae00034139bb
#
_cell.length_a   1.000
_cell.length_b   1.000
_cell.length_c   1.000
_cell.angle_alpha   90.00
_cell.angle_beta   90.00
_cell.angle_gamma   90.00
#
_symmetry.space_group_name_H-M   'P 1'
#
loop_
_entity.id
_entity.type
_entity.pdbx_description
1 polymer ?
#
loop_
_entity_poly.entity_id
_entity_poly.type
_entity_poly.pdbx_seq_one_letter_code
_entity_poly.pdbx_strand_id
1 'polypeptide(L)'
;MNIASFITKELIKLKFRINRNKKKSKILINNTKKKLLEKFDLKIQYLETRNILNLKKNIFNEKYKLFIAYYIGGVRLIDNF
;
A
#
# COMPACT_ATOMS: atom_id res chain seq x y z
N MET A 1 9.44 18.37 -2.99
CA MET A 1 9.15 17.09 -2.30
C MET A 1 9.09 15.97 -3.34
N ASN A 2 9.73 14.86 -3.08
CA ASN A 2 9.69 13.69 -3.96
C ASN A 2 8.40 12.89 -3.67
N ILE A 3 7.58 12.68 -4.70
CA ILE A 3 6.31 11.94 -4.56
C ILE A 3 6.58 10.51 -4.08
N ALA A 4 7.59 9.85 -4.64
CA ALA A 4 7.92 8.48 -4.25
C ALA A 4 8.30 8.39 -2.77
N SER A 5 9.06 9.36 -2.26
CA SER A 5 9.40 9.41 -0.82
C SER A 5 8.17 9.59 0.05
N PHE A 6 7.23 10.41 -0.38
CA PHE A 6 5.98 10.62 0.35
C PHE A 6 5.17 9.33 0.40
N ILE A 7 5.04 8.64 -0.74
CA ILE A 7 4.33 7.37 -0.82
C ILE A 7 4.98 6.32 0.08
N THR A 8 6.31 6.23 0.07
CA THR A 8 7.04 5.31 0.95
C THR A 8 6.70 5.55 2.42
N LYS A 9 6.73 6.81 2.86
CA LYS A 9 6.37 7.15 4.24
C LYS A 9 4.93 6.77 4.58
N GLU A 10 3.99 7.05 3.67
CA GLU A 10 2.59 6.72 3.89
C GLU A 10 2.35 5.22 3.97
N LEU A 11 3.06 4.42 3.15
CA LEU A 11 2.90 2.97 3.17
C LEU A 11 3.55 2.34 4.41
N ILE A 12 4.64 2.89 4.90
CA ILE A 12 5.23 2.45 6.17
C ILE A 12 4.24 2.70 7.31
N LYS A 13 3.60 3.88 7.34
CA LYS A 13 2.56 4.18 8.32
C LYS A 13 1.36 3.25 8.19
N LEU A 14 0.94 2.98 6.95
CA LEU A 14 -0.17 2.08 6.67
C LEU A 14 0.12 0.68 7.22
N LYS A 15 1.30 0.15 6.95
CA LYS A 15 1.69 -1.17 7.45
C LYS A 15 1.65 -1.21 8.98
N PHE A 16 2.12 -0.16 9.63
CA PHE A 16 2.08 -0.04 11.08
C PHE A 16 0.64 -0.12 11.61
N ARG A 17 -0.27 0.60 10.96
CA ARG A 17 -1.69 0.58 11.34
C ARG A 17 -2.33 -0.78 11.11
N ILE A 18 -2.01 -1.44 9.99
CA ILE A 18 -2.52 -2.78 9.69
C ILE A 18 -2.03 -3.77 10.75
N ASN A 19 -0.76 -3.69 11.15
CA ASN A 19 -0.22 -4.57 12.19
C ASN A 19 -0.96 -4.43 13.51
N ARG A 20 -1.46 -3.23 13.81
CA ARG A 20 -2.22 -2.98 15.04
C ARG A 20 -3.66 -3.47 14.95
N ASN A 21 -4.22 -3.54 13.74
CA ASN A 21 -5.60 -3.99 13.54
C ASN A 21 -5.77 -4.60 12.15
N LYS A 22 -5.40 -5.86 12.02
CA LYS A 22 -5.43 -6.58 10.73
C LYS A 22 -6.84 -6.73 10.17
N LYS A 23 -7.86 -6.79 11.02
CA LYS A 23 -9.25 -6.90 10.58
C LYS A 23 -9.70 -5.67 9.78
N LYS A 24 -9.10 -4.51 10.03
CA LYS A 24 -9.42 -3.27 9.33
C LYS A 24 -8.49 -2.98 8.14
N SER A 25 -7.66 -3.93 7.74
CA SER A 25 -6.67 -3.73 6.68
C SER A 25 -7.29 -3.19 5.40
N LYS A 26 -8.44 -3.75 4.98
CA LYS A 26 -9.11 -3.33 3.75
C LYS A 26 -9.56 -1.87 3.80
N ILE A 27 -10.13 -1.45 4.92
CA ILE A 27 -10.56 -0.07 5.13
C ILE A 27 -9.35 0.87 5.15
N LEU A 28 -8.30 0.49 5.86
CA LEU A 28 -7.08 1.28 5.96
C LEU A 28 -6.40 1.44 4.60
N ILE A 29 -6.36 0.39 3.80
CA ILE A 29 -5.81 0.41 2.44
C ILE A 29 -6.62 1.36 1.56
N ASN A 30 -7.95 1.26 1.59
CA ASN A 30 -8.81 2.11 0.78
C ASN A 30 -8.66 3.58 1.17
N ASN A 31 -8.56 3.89 2.46
CA ASN A 31 -8.36 5.25 2.94
C ASN A 31 -7.01 5.81 2.47
N THR A 32 -5.96 5.01 2.47
CA THR A 32 -4.64 5.42 2.00
C THR A 32 -4.65 5.67 0.50
N LYS A 33 -5.28 4.78 -0.29
CA LYS A 33 -5.45 5.00 -1.74
C LYS A 33 -6.12 6.34 -2.03
N LYS A 34 -7.23 6.60 -1.33
CA LYS A 34 -8.01 7.82 -1.51
C LYS A 34 -7.18 9.05 -1.20
N LYS A 35 -6.44 9.02 -0.10
CA LYS A 35 -5.56 10.11 0.31
C LYS A 35 -4.49 10.40 -0.76
N LEU A 36 -3.86 9.37 -1.30
CA LEU A 36 -2.83 9.52 -2.32
C LEU A 36 -3.40 10.08 -3.62
N LEU A 37 -4.57 9.60 -4.04
CA LEU A 37 -5.22 10.06 -5.26
C LEU A 37 -5.72 11.50 -5.15
N GLU A 38 -6.13 11.93 -3.96
CA GLU A 38 -6.55 13.32 -3.73
C GLU A 38 -5.37 14.29 -3.69
N LYS A 39 -4.20 13.82 -3.22
CA LYS A 39 -3.04 14.68 -3.01
C LYS A 39 -2.17 14.81 -4.25
N PHE A 40 -2.08 13.77 -5.06
CA PHE A 40 -1.19 13.72 -6.22
C PHE A 40 -1.94 13.32 -7.49
N ASP A 41 -1.47 13.84 -8.62
CA ASP A 41 -1.94 13.40 -9.94
C ASP A 41 -1.20 12.11 -10.30
N LEU A 42 -1.67 11.00 -9.79
CA LEU A 42 -1.11 9.68 -10.06
C LEU A 42 -2.23 8.66 -10.22
N LYS A 43 -1.88 7.51 -10.77
CA LYS A 43 -2.81 6.40 -10.97
C LYS A 43 -2.30 5.19 -10.21
N ILE A 44 -3.10 4.65 -9.30
CA ILE A 44 -2.74 3.45 -8.56
C ILE A 44 -3.30 2.23 -9.30
N GLN A 45 -2.42 1.34 -9.73
CA GLN A 45 -2.82 0.09 -10.36
C GLN A 45 -3.31 -0.89 -9.31
N TYR A 46 -2.54 -1.07 -8.24
CA TYR A 46 -2.97 -1.84 -7.07
C TYR A 46 -2.23 -1.37 -5.82
N LEU A 47 -2.87 -1.60 -4.70
CA LEU A 47 -2.28 -1.48 -3.38
C LEU A 47 -2.94 -2.56 -2.51
N GLU A 48 -2.17 -3.59 -2.15
CA GLU A 48 -2.74 -4.74 -1.47
C GLU A 48 -1.72 -5.46 -0.59
N THR A 49 -2.23 -6.24 0.34
CA THR A 49 -1.42 -7.12 1.16
C THR A 49 -1.34 -8.50 0.53
N ARG A 50 -0.20 -9.16 0.69
CA ARG A 50 -0.01 -10.54 0.27
C ARG A 50 0.76 -11.29 1.33
N ASN A 51 0.34 -12.51 1.61
CA ASN A 51 1.08 -13.44 2.44
C ASN A 51 2.41 -13.78 1.76
N ILE A 52 3.51 -13.74 2.50
CA ILE A 52 4.84 -13.98 1.95
C ILE A 52 4.99 -15.42 1.45
N LEU A 53 4.36 -16.38 2.14
CA LEU A 53 4.55 -17.79 1.82
C LEU A 53 3.78 -18.24 0.58
N ASN A 54 2.53 -17.75 0.41
CA ASN A 54 1.66 -18.23 -0.67
C ASN A 54 1.04 -17.13 -1.51
N LEU A 55 1.39 -15.87 -1.27
CA LEU A 55 0.90 -14.69 -1.99
C LEU A 55 -0.62 -14.49 -1.93
N LYS A 56 -1.30 -15.12 -0.98
CA LYS A 56 -2.73 -14.92 -0.76
C LYS A 56 -2.97 -13.64 0.04
N LYS A 57 -4.19 -13.11 -0.04
CA LYS A 57 -4.55 -11.88 0.66
C LYS A 57 -4.77 -12.04 2.16
N ASN A 58 -4.90 -13.26 2.64
CA ASN A 58 -5.09 -13.54 4.05
C ASN A 58 -3.79 -13.29 4.82
N ILE A 59 -3.85 -12.40 5.82
CA ILE A 59 -2.67 -11.97 6.58
C ILE A 59 -2.80 -12.20 8.09
N PHE A 60 -3.86 -12.89 8.55
CA PHE A 60 -4.19 -12.91 9.96
C PHE A 60 -3.12 -13.50 10.87
N ASN A 61 -2.53 -14.61 10.53
CA ASN A 61 -1.54 -15.28 11.38
C ASN A 61 -0.22 -15.50 10.64
N GLU A 62 0.01 -14.73 9.58
CA GLU A 62 1.12 -14.97 8.68
C GLU A 62 1.93 -13.69 8.45
N LYS A 63 3.18 -13.85 8.07
CA LYS A 63 3.98 -12.73 7.61
C LYS A 63 3.47 -12.26 6.26
N TYR A 64 3.41 -10.95 6.07
CA TYR A 64 2.89 -10.34 4.87
C TYR A 64 3.71 -9.14 4.44
N LYS A 65 3.51 -8.72 3.20
CA LYS A 65 4.03 -7.46 2.67
C LYS A 65 2.91 -6.67 2.02
N LEU A 66 3.07 -5.35 2.01
CA LEU A 66 2.27 -4.45 1.19
C LEU A 66 2.91 -4.32 -0.17
N PHE A 67 2.13 -4.51 -1.23
CA PHE A 67 2.57 -4.34 -2.61
C PHE A 67 1.82 -3.18 -3.23
N ILE A 68 2.54 -2.30 -3.89
CA ILE A 68 1.97 -1.18 -4.62
C ILE A 68 2.54 -1.11 -6.04
N ALA A 69 1.68 -0.81 -7.00
CA ALA A 69 2.10 -0.38 -8.33
C ALA A 69 1.31 0.86 -8.70
N TYR A 70 2.01 1.88 -9.17
CA TYR A 70 1.39 3.16 -9.51
C TYR A 70 2.13 3.83 -10.66
N TYR A 71 1.44 4.78 -11.30
CA TYR A 71 1.98 5.52 -12.43
C TYR A 71 2.11 7.00 -12.08
N ILE A 72 3.27 7.57 -12.38
CA ILE A 72 3.50 9.01 -12.32
C ILE A 72 4.02 9.43 -13.69
N GLY A 73 3.27 10.30 -14.40
CA GLY A 73 3.71 10.81 -15.69
C GLY A 73 4.00 9.70 -16.71
N GLY A 74 3.25 8.61 -16.69
CA GLY A 74 3.46 7.50 -17.61
C GLY A 74 4.52 6.49 -17.16
N VAL A 75 5.22 6.74 -16.06
CA VAL A 75 6.23 5.82 -15.54
C VAL A 75 5.58 4.92 -14.48
N ARG A 76 5.72 3.61 -14.65
CA ARG A 76 5.20 2.63 -13.69
C ARG A 76 6.25 2.37 -12.61
N LEU A 77 5.84 2.55 -11.37
CA LEU A 77 6.68 2.30 -10.20
C LEU A 77 6.08 1.17 -9.38
N ILE A 78 6.90 0.23 -8.95
CA ILE A 78 6.49 -0.92 -8.14
C ILE A 78 7.36 -0.97 -6.90
N ASP A 79 6.74 -1.23 -5.76
CA ASP A 79 7.48 -1.36 -4.51
C ASP A 79 6.73 -2.32 -3.56
N ASN A 80 7.42 -2.73 -2.50
CA ASN A 80 6.82 -3.55 -1.45
C ASN A 80 7.39 -3.17 -0.08
N PHE A 81 6.60 -3.43 0.96
CA PHE A 81 6.94 -3.04 2.34
C PHE A 81 6.66 -4.13 3.34
#